data_abdf59416ef9a39c7226f4d68e8594b0
#
_entry.id   abdf59416ef9a39c7226f4d68e8594b0
#
_cell.length_a   1.000
_cell.length_b   1.000
_cell.length_c   1.000
_cell.angle_alpha   90.00
_cell.angle_beta   90.00
_cell.angle_gamma   90.00
#
_symmetry.space_group_name_H-M   'P 1'
#
loop_
_entity.id
_entity.type
_entity.pdbx_description
1 polymer ?
#
loop_
_entity_poly.entity_id
_entity_poly.type
_entity_poly.pdbx_seq_one_letter_code
_entity_poly.pdbx_strand_id
1 'polypeptide(L)' 'MVFLDYFKKKHNADRLYISVSLDNAIARRMYSELSFEEIKEVAYSFSGRQFREMQMVKKL' A
#
# COMPACT_ATOMS: atom_id res chain seq x y z
N MET A 1 12.00 3.37 -5.81
CA MET A 1 10.89 3.41 -6.77
C MET A 1 10.43 4.83 -6.97
N VAL A 2 10.25 5.20 -8.24
CA VAL A 2 9.89 6.58 -8.60
C VAL A 2 8.58 7.02 -7.96
N PHE A 3 7.63 6.12 -7.91
CA PHE A 3 6.32 6.43 -7.34
C PHE A 3 6.41 6.80 -5.85
N LEU A 4 7.19 6.06 -5.10
CA LEU A 4 7.38 6.33 -3.67
C LEU A 4 8.11 7.66 -3.46
N ASP A 5 9.12 7.94 -4.28
CA ASP A 5 9.84 9.20 -4.21
C ASP A 5 8.94 10.39 -4.51
N TYR A 6 8.02 10.22 -5.46
CA TYR A 6 7.06 11.26 -5.79
C TYR A 6 6.20 11.62 -4.59
N PHE A 7 5.66 10.63 -3.89
CA PHE A 7 4.85 10.89 -2.71
C PHE A 7 5.63 11.58 -1.62
N LYS A 8 6.84 11.13 -1.38
CA LYS A 8 7.70 11.72 -0.37
C LYS A 8 7.95 13.19 -0.65
N LYS A 9 8.28 13.53 -1.88
CA LYS A 9 8.56 14.90 -2.26
C LYS A 9 7.32 15.78 -2.22
N LYS A 10 6.22 15.29 -2.76
CA LYS A 10 5.01 16.08 -2.91
C LYS A 10 4.34 16.38 -1.57
N HIS A 11 4.34 15.44 -0.67
CA HIS A 11 3.63 15.57 0.61
C HIS A 11 4.56 15.88 1.76
N ASN A 12 5.86 15.85 1.52
CA ASN A 12 6.86 16.06 2.55
C ASN A 12 6.56 15.23 3.80
N ALA A 13 6.09 14.01 3.60
CA ALA A 13 5.65 13.13 4.66
C ALA A 13 6.80 12.28 5.18
N ASP A 14 6.76 11.98 6.48
CA ASP A 14 7.68 11.04 7.10
C ASP A 14 7.18 9.60 7.03
N ARG A 15 6.01 9.38 6.44
CA ARG A 15 5.40 8.07 6.26
C ARG A 15 4.86 7.94 4.85
N LEU A 16 4.89 6.72 4.35
CA LEU A 16 4.43 6.43 3.02
C LEU A 16 3.36 5.35 3.08
N TYR A 17 2.19 5.64 2.54
CA TYR A 17 1.05 4.72 2.54
C TYR A 17 0.85 4.13 1.16
N ILE A 18 0.57 2.83 1.12
CA ILE A 18 0.23 2.13 -0.11
C ILE A 18 -0.96 1.21 0.14
N SER A 19 -1.63 0.81 -0.93
CA SER A 19 -2.68 -0.21 -0.90
C SER A 19 -2.31 -1.31 -1.87
N VAL A 20 -2.43 -2.56 -1.41
CA VAL A 20 -2.06 -3.73 -2.19
C VAL A 20 -3.24 -4.70 -2.19
N SER A 21 -3.57 -5.25 -3.36
CA SER A 21 -4.63 -6.25 -3.45
C SER A 21 -4.34 -7.44 -2.55
N LEU A 22 -5.36 -7.89 -1.81
CA LEU A 22 -5.20 -9.05 -0.93
C LEU A 22 -4.82 -10.32 -1.70
N ASP A 23 -5.24 -10.41 -2.95
CA ASP A 23 -4.93 -11.56 -3.78
C ASP A 23 -3.50 -11.57 -4.29
N ASN A 24 -2.80 -10.45 -4.14
CA ASN A 24 -1.44 -10.32 -4.63
C ASN A 24 -0.45 -10.62 -3.51
N ALA A 25 -0.30 -11.89 -3.19
CA ALA A 25 0.58 -12.32 -2.10
C ALA A 25 2.05 -11.96 -2.37
N ILE A 26 2.45 -12.00 -3.63
CA ILE A 26 3.83 -11.68 -4.01
C ILE A 26 4.14 -10.22 -3.71
N ALA A 27 3.25 -9.31 -4.08
CA ALA A 27 3.44 -7.89 -3.82
C ALA A 27 3.42 -7.59 -2.32
N ARG A 28 2.50 -8.23 -1.58
CA ARG A 28 2.42 -8.05 -0.13
C ARG A 28 3.72 -8.46 0.54
N ARG A 29 4.26 -9.58 0.13
CA ARG A 29 5.53 -10.07 0.65
C ARG A 29 6.68 -9.13 0.31
N MET A 30 6.72 -8.66 -0.94
CA MET A 30 7.75 -7.74 -1.38
C MET A 30 7.75 -6.45 -0.56
N TYR A 31 6.57 -5.87 -0.35
CA TYR A 31 6.47 -4.65 0.44
C TYR A 31 6.81 -4.89 1.91
N SER A 32 6.44 -6.05 2.44
CA SER A 32 6.83 -6.41 3.80
C SER A 32 8.34 -6.46 3.95
N GLU A 33 9.03 -6.99 2.95
CA GLU A 33 10.49 -7.04 2.94
C GLU A 33 11.11 -5.65 2.82
N LEU A 34 10.38 -4.69 2.27
CA LEU A 34 10.80 -3.30 2.20
C LEU A 34 10.45 -2.51 3.45
N SER A 35 10.10 -3.18 4.52
CA SER A 35 9.77 -2.59 5.82
C SER A 35 8.42 -1.90 5.87
N PHE A 36 7.50 -2.25 4.98
CA PHE A 36 6.11 -1.81 5.09
C PHE A 36 5.38 -2.69 6.11
N GLU A 37 4.55 -2.05 6.92
CA GLU A 37 3.71 -2.73 7.89
C GLU A 37 2.26 -2.73 7.43
N GLU A 38 1.56 -3.84 7.62
CA GLU A 38 0.14 -3.93 7.30
C GLU A 38 -0.66 -3.24 8.40
N ILE A 39 -1.54 -2.32 8.00
CA ILE A 39 -2.35 -1.54 8.93
C ILE A 39 -3.74 -2.11 9.06
N LYS A 40 -4.46 -2.18 7.95
CA LYS A 40 -5.85 -2.59 7.93
C LYS A 40 -6.25 -3.08 6.55
N GLU A 41 -7.28 -3.89 6.53
CA GLU A 41 -7.90 -4.37 5.31
C GLU A 41 -9.00 -3.38 4.90
N VAL A 42 -8.99 -3.01 3.63
CA VAL A 42 -9.97 -2.11 3.04
C VAL A 42 -10.76 -2.84 1.98
N ALA A 43 -12.07 -2.73 2.01
CA ALA A 43 -12.95 -3.33 1.02
C ALA A 43 -13.79 -2.26 0.35
N TYR A 44 -13.95 -2.37 -0.96
CA TYR A 44 -14.82 -1.47 -1.70
C TYR A 44 -15.45 -2.19 -2.88
N SER A 45 -16.53 -1.62 -3.40
CA SER A 45 -17.25 -2.15 -4.56
C SER A 45 -17.15 -1.17 -5.71
N PHE A 46 -16.90 -1.70 -6.90
CA PHE A 46 -16.86 -0.90 -8.11
C PHE A 46 -17.40 -1.73 -9.28
N SER A 47 -18.37 -1.19 -10.01
CA SER A 47 -18.98 -1.86 -11.17
C SER A 47 -19.47 -3.27 -10.87
N GLY A 48 -20.10 -3.48 -9.72
CA GLY A 48 -20.62 -4.78 -9.33
C GLY A 48 -19.58 -5.77 -8.85
N ARG A 49 -18.33 -5.34 -8.73
CA ARG A 49 -17.24 -6.17 -8.24
C ARG A 49 -16.82 -5.71 -6.86
N GLN A 50 -16.43 -6.66 -6.03
CA GLN A 50 -15.86 -6.35 -4.73
C GLN A 50 -14.35 -6.47 -4.80
N PHE A 51 -13.68 -5.47 -4.25
CA PHE A 51 -12.23 -5.43 -4.17
C PHE A 51 -11.81 -5.34 -2.72
N ARG A 52 -10.76 -6.07 -2.38
CA ARG A 52 -10.21 -6.05 -1.03
C ARG A 52 -8.71 -5.77 -1.14
N GLU A 53 -8.26 -4.81 -0.34
CA GLU A 53 -6.87 -4.38 -0.37
C GLU A 53 -6.33 -4.28 1.05
N MET A 54 -5.04 -4.50 1.19
CA MET A 54 -4.35 -4.29 2.45
C MET A 54 -3.64 -2.95 2.40
N GLN A 55 -3.97 -2.08 3.35
CA GLN A 55 -3.30 -0.81 3.49
C GLN A 55 -2.03 -1.00 4.30
N MET A 56 -0.93 -0.51 3.77
CA MET A 56 0.39 -0.67 4.37
C MET A 56 1.06 0.69 4.53
N VAL A 57 1.94 0.79 5.51
CA VAL A 57 2.68 2.02 5.78
C VAL A 57 4.16 1.72 5.98
N LYS A 58 4.99 2.63 5.52
CA LYS A 58 6.41 2.59 5.78
C LYS A 58 6.82 3.92 6.42
N LYS A 59 7.50 3.82 7.54
CA LYS A 59 8.08 5.00 8.18
C LYS A 59 9.41 5.34 7.51
N LEU A 60 9.53 6.55 7.06
CA LEU A 60 10.70 7.01 6.31
C LEU A 60 11.80 7.58 7.19
#